data_f79e22e80cb9063600dceba10e35d1c4
#
_entry.id   f79e22e80cb9063600dceba10e35d1c4
#
_cell.length_a   1.000
_cell.length_b   1.000
_cell.length_c   1.000
_cell.angle_alpha   90.00
_cell.angle_beta   90.00
_cell.angle_gamma   90.00
#
_symmetry.space_group_name_H-M   'P 1'
#
loop_
_entity.id
_entity.type
_entity.pdbx_description
1 polymer ?
#
loop_
_entity_poly.entity_id
_entity_poly.type
_entity_poly.pdbx_seq_one_letter_code
_entity_poly.pdbx_strand_id
1 'polypeptide(L)'
;MKKPLLVSFLLLTLILGACGGGSLEGEEVTITGALIGTDQDGFRAAFEPFTEETGIIVSYQGSDNFEQEIQIQMESGDTPDFALWPQPGAVVDAANRGYLTPLADLDIDLDQYQNDFSSYLVGLGTVDGVIYGGANAANLKSIVWYQP
;
A
#
# COMPACT_ATOMS: atom_id res chain seq x y z
N MET A 1 -9.57 19.01 -65.84
CA MET A 1 -10.49 18.60 -64.80
C MET A 1 -9.98 17.30 -64.18
N LYS A 2 -9.14 17.36 -63.18
CA LYS A 2 -8.61 16.19 -62.43
C LYS A 2 -8.17 16.65 -61.05
N LYS A 3 -8.60 15.91 -60.03
CA LYS A 3 -8.15 15.78 -58.65
C LYS A 3 -9.16 16.20 -57.61
N PRO A 4 -9.68 15.20 -56.90
CA PRO A 4 -9.58 15.13 -55.47
C PRO A 4 -9.32 13.66 -54.99
N LEU A 5 -8.10 13.17 -55.08
CA LEU A 5 -7.75 11.84 -54.57
C LEU A 5 -6.61 11.83 -53.57
N LEU A 6 -6.13 12.99 -53.13
CA LEU A 6 -4.95 13.15 -52.28
C LEU A 6 -5.26 13.62 -50.86
N VAL A 7 -6.53 13.96 -50.55
CA VAL A 7 -6.93 14.44 -49.23
C VAL A 7 -7.45 13.30 -48.32
N SER A 8 -7.84 12.15 -48.91
CA SER A 8 -8.42 11.03 -48.15
C SER A 8 -7.42 10.11 -47.46
N PHE A 9 -6.13 10.25 -47.78
CA PHE A 9 -5.09 9.38 -47.18
C PHE A 9 -4.39 9.96 -45.93
N LEU A 10 -4.63 11.24 -45.62
CA LEU A 10 -4.01 11.93 -44.48
C LEU A 10 -4.86 11.89 -43.20
N LEU A 11 -6.10 11.38 -43.27
CA LEU A 11 -6.98 11.26 -42.08
C LEU A 11 -7.00 9.89 -41.42
N LEU A 12 -6.27 8.91 -41.93
CA LEU A 12 -6.30 7.53 -41.42
C LEU A 12 -5.11 7.19 -40.46
N THR A 13 -4.20 8.14 -40.22
CA THR A 13 -3.02 7.93 -39.36
C THR A 13 -3.14 8.50 -37.95
N LEU A 14 -4.31 9.01 -37.54
CA LEU A 14 -4.51 9.68 -36.23
C LEU A 14 -5.31 8.89 -35.21
N ILE A 15 -5.57 7.57 -35.41
CA ILE A 15 -6.39 6.76 -34.50
C ILE A 15 -5.57 5.63 -33.81
N LEU A 16 -4.25 5.64 -33.84
CA LEU A 16 -3.42 4.60 -33.19
C LEU A 16 -2.67 5.10 -31.93
N GLY A 17 -3.17 6.15 -31.29
CA GLY A 17 -2.51 6.74 -30.12
C GLY A 17 -3.34 6.83 -28.84
N ALA A 18 -4.37 5.99 -28.65
CA ALA A 18 -5.22 6.06 -27.45
C ALA A 18 -5.33 4.72 -26.71
N CYS A 19 -4.20 4.03 -26.50
CA CYS A 19 -4.01 3.09 -25.40
C CYS A 19 -2.99 3.71 -24.44
N GLY A 20 -3.35 4.80 -23.82
CA GLY A 20 -2.63 5.39 -22.71
C GLY A 20 -3.04 4.71 -21.41
N GLY A 21 -2.70 3.44 -21.21
CA GLY A 21 -2.44 2.93 -19.89
C GLY A 21 -1.18 3.66 -19.43
N GLY A 22 -1.30 4.60 -18.50
CA GLY A 22 -0.15 5.26 -17.90
C GLY A 22 0.80 4.17 -17.39
N SER A 23 2.03 4.15 -17.86
CA SER A 23 3.07 3.31 -17.28
C SER A 23 3.23 3.75 -15.83
N LEU A 24 3.12 2.84 -14.88
CA LEU A 24 3.42 3.08 -13.46
C LEU A 24 4.94 3.01 -13.19
N GLU A 25 5.73 2.82 -14.25
CA GLU A 25 7.19 2.73 -14.17
C GLU A 25 7.79 4.04 -13.65
N GLY A 26 8.53 3.93 -12.55
CA GLY A 26 9.14 5.05 -11.86
C GLY A 26 8.26 5.77 -10.85
N GLU A 27 6.99 5.36 -10.69
CA GLU A 27 6.16 5.82 -9.57
C GLU A 27 6.74 5.29 -8.25
N GLU A 28 6.71 6.10 -7.21
CA GLU A 28 7.21 5.74 -5.88
C GLU A 28 6.04 5.55 -4.90
N VAL A 29 6.11 4.45 -4.16
CA VAL A 29 5.22 4.15 -3.03
C VAL A 29 6.04 4.21 -1.75
N THR A 30 5.62 5.05 -0.82
CA THR A 30 6.30 5.30 0.45
C THR A 30 5.67 4.51 1.59
N ILE A 31 6.50 3.78 2.34
CA ILE A 31 6.08 3.03 3.52
C ILE A 31 6.94 3.45 4.70
N THR A 32 6.34 3.74 5.84
CA THR A 32 7.09 3.95 7.10
C THR A 32 6.68 2.94 8.16
N GLY A 33 7.58 2.64 9.10
CA GLY A 33 7.29 1.66 10.14
C GLY A 33 8.38 1.54 11.20
N ALA A 34 8.20 0.58 12.11
CA ALA A 34 9.11 0.35 13.23
C ALA A 34 10.22 -0.68 12.93
N LEU A 35 10.29 -1.26 11.73
CA LEU A 35 11.36 -2.18 11.37
C LEU A 35 12.64 -1.41 11.06
N ILE A 36 13.73 -1.75 11.72
CA ILE A 36 15.06 -1.13 11.57
C ILE A 36 16.13 -2.19 11.36
N GLY A 37 17.32 -1.77 10.94
CA GLY A 37 18.48 -2.65 10.77
C GLY A 37 18.20 -3.79 9.79
N THR A 38 18.55 -5.01 10.16
CA THR A 38 18.39 -6.21 9.32
C THR A 38 16.94 -6.52 8.96
N ASP A 39 15.98 -6.20 9.85
CA ASP A 39 14.56 -6.42 9.57
C ASP A 39 14.07 -5.43 8.49
N GLN A 40 14.53 -4.20 8.52
CA GLN A 40 14.29 -3.22 7.48
C GLN A 40 14.87 -3.66 6.13
N ASP A 41 16.12 -4.16 6.13
CA ASP A 41 16.78 -4.60 4.91
C ASP A 41 16.04 -5.80 4.30
N GLY A 42 15.61 -6.77 5.12
CA GLY A 42 14.80 -7.89 4.70
C GLY A 42 13.44 -7.47 4.15
N PHE A 43 12.80 -6.49 4.79
CA PHE A 43 11.51 -5.95 4.33
C PHE A 43 11.63 -5.24 2.97
N ARG A 44 12.68 -4.44 2.77
CA ARG A 44 12.97 -3.80 1.48
C ARG A 44 13.23 -4.81 0.38
N ALA A 45 14.06 -5.82 0.66
CA ALA A 45 14.37 -6.87 -0.32
C ALA A 45 13.13 -7.67 -0.76
N ALA A 46 12.11 -7.79 0.07
CA ALA A 46 10.86 -8.47 -0.28
C ALA A 46 10.09 -7.79 -1.43
N PHE A 47 10.32 -6.50 -1.68
CA PHE A 47 9.68 -5.77 -2.77
C PHE A 47 10.48 -5.73 -4.06
N GLU A 48 11.72 -6.23 -4.08
CA GLU A 48 12.55 -6.25 -5.31
C GLU A 48 11.82 -6.94 -6.48
N PRO A 49 11.22 -8.14 -6.33
CA PRO A 49 10.50 -8.78 -7.43
C PRO A 49 9.30 -7.97 -7.94
N PHE A 50 8.58 -7.30 -7.04
CA PHE A 50 7.46 -6.43 -7.41
C PHE A 50 7.96 -5.21 -8.22
N THR A 51 9.05 -4.58 -7.79
CA THR A 51 9.65 -3.48 -8.53
C THR A 51 10.17 -3.92 -9.90
N GLU A 52 10.79 -5.09 -9.99
CA GLU A 52 11.26 -5.66 -11.27
C GLU A 52 10.10 -5.94 -12.23
N GLU A 53 8.95 -6.40 -11.73
CA GLU A 53 7.79 -6.73 -12.54
C GLU A 53 6.99 -5.49 -12.98
N THR A 54 6.84 -4.50 -12.09
CA THR A 54 5.91 -3.38 -12.29
C THR A 54 6.59 -2.06 -12.66
N GLY A 55 7.88 -1.93 -12.34
CA GLY A 55 8.61 -0.66 -12.41
C GLY A 55 8.30 0.32 -11.27
N ILE A 56 7.38 -0.03 -10.36
CA ILE A 56 7.05 0.80 -9.18
C ILE A 56 8.15 0.66 -8.13
N ILE A 57 8.61 1.79 -7.61
CA ILE A 57 9.64 1.83 -6.57
C ILE A 57 8.97 1.82 -5.20
N VAL A 58 9.23 0.79 -4.37
CA VAL A 58 8.75 0.75 -2.99
C VAL A 58 9.85 1.26 -2.06
N SER A 59 9.60 2.40 -1.43
CA SER A 59 10.51 3.08 -0.51
C SER A 59 10.06 2.85 0.93
N TYR A 60 10.79 2.03 1.69
CA TYR A 60 10.52 1.82 3.11
C TYR A 60 11.51 2.59 3.98
N GLN A 61 10.99 3.33 4.97
CA GLN A 61 11.78 4.01 5.99
C GLN A 61 11.38 3.54 7.39
N GLY A 62 12.32 2.90 8.09
CA GLY A 62 12.15 2.47 9.47
C GLY A 62 12.65 3.51 10.47
N SER A 63 11.97 3.63 11.61
CA SER A 63 12.38 4.50 12.71
C SER A 63 12.07 3.88 14.09
N ASP A 64 13.00 4.01 15.03
CA ASP A 64 12.78 3.67 16.45
C ASP A 64 11.70 4.55 17.10
N ASN A 65 11.47 5.74 16.54
CA ASN A 65 10.48 6.69 17.02
C ASN A 65 9.22 6.71 16.13
N PHE A 66 9.02 5.69 15.28
CA PHE A 66 7.95 5.63 14.30
C PHE A 66 6.57 6.01 14.87
N GLU A 67 6.20 5.49 16.04
CA GLU A 67 4.88 5.77 16.62
C GLU A 67 4.65 7.25 16.95
N GLN A 68 5.71 8.00 17.26
CA GLN A 68 5.62 9.45 17.49
C GLN A 68 5.65 10.22 16.16
N GLU A 69 6.51 9.82 15.24
CA GLU A 69 6.68 10.47 13.94
C GLU A 69 5.42 10.36 13.10
N ILE A 70 4.79 9.18 13.04
CA ILE A 70 3.55 8.98 12.28
C ILE A 70 2.38 9.82 12.82
N GLN A 71 2.32 10.05 14.15
CA GLN A 71 1.31 10.94 14.72
C GLN A 71 1.48 12.39 14.24
N ILE A 72 2.73 12.87 14.21
CA ILE A 72 3.06 14.22 13.71
C ILE A 72 2.71 14.33 12.21
N GLN A 73 3.06 13.30 11.44
CA GLN A 73 2.76 13.26 10.01
C GLN A 73 1.26 13.26 9.74
N MET A 74 0.48 12.47 10.46
CA MET A 74 -0.99 12.46 10.36
C MET A 74 -1.59 13.82 10.71
N GLU A 75 -1.08 14.50 11.74
CA GLU A 75 -1.58 15.82 12.16
C GLU A 75 -1.19 16.94 11.20
N SER A 76 -0.01 16.83 10.55
CA SER A 76 0.45 17.82 9.56
C SER A 76 -0.11 17.59 8.16
N GLY A 77 -0.62 16.39 7.87
CA GLY A 77 -1.08 15.99 6.55
C GLY A 77 0.07 15.58 5.58
N ASP A 78 1.29 15.43 6.09
CA ASP A 78 2.46 14.95 5.34
C ASP A 78 2.68 13.46 5.63
N THR A 79 1.74 12.64 5.18
CA THR A 79 1.71 11.20 5.46
C THR A 79 2.39 10.38 4.37
N PRO A 80 2.99 9.22 4.71
CA PRO A 80 3.37 8.21 3.73
C PRO A 80 2.12 7.59 3.10
N ASP A 81 2.29 6.85 2.00
CA ASP A 81 1.20 6.10 1.39
C ASP A 81 0.76 4.93 2.30
N PHE A 82 1.71 4.29 2.98
CA PHE A 82 1.44 3.22 3.94
C PHE A 82 2.22 3.40 5.24
N ALA A 83 1.61 2.96 6.33
CA ALA A 83 2.25 2.89 7.64
C ALA A 83 2.19 1.46 8.20
N LEU A 84 3.34 0.94 8.66
CA LEU A 84 3.48 -0.40 9.22
C LEU A 84 3.49 -0.34 10.75
N TRP A 85 2.32 -0.41 11.37
CA TRP A 85 2.20 -0.37 12.82
C TRP A 85 2.51 -1.71 13.48
N PRO A 86 3.29 -1.72 14.57
CA PRO A 86 3.56 -2.94 15.34
C PRO A 86 2.35 -3.39 16.17
N GLN A 87 1.35 -2.53 16.37
CA GLN A 87 0.18 -2.78 17.22
C GLN A 87 -1.12 -2.45 16.47
N PRO A 88 -2.08 -3.40 16.38
CA PRO A 88 -3.34 -3.17 15.69
C PRO A 88 -4.20 -2.06 16.33
N GLY A 89 -4.07 -1.82 17.65
CA GLY A 89 -4.77 -0.74 18.31
C GLY A 89 -4.47 0.65 17.76
N ALA A 90 -3.26 0.87 17.24
CA ALA A 90 -2.89 2.13 16.61
C ALA A 90 -3.61 2.33 15.25
N VAL A 91 -3.84 1.24 14.50
CA VAL A 91 -4.65 1.28 13.27
C VAL A 91 -6.08 1.69 13.58
N VAL A 92 -6.67 1.10 14.62
CA VAL A 92 -8.04 1.44 15.08
C VAL A 92 -8.15 2.91 15.50
N ASP A 93 -7.15 3.42 16.26
CA ASP A 93 -7.15 4.83 16.67
C ASP A 93 -7.03 5.76 15.46
N ALA A 94 -6.11 5.50 14.54
CA ALA A 94 -5.92 6.30 13.34
C ALA A 94 -7.17 6.29 12.44
N ALA A 95 -7.84 5.13 12.29
CA ALA A 95 -9.10 5.00 11.55
C ALA A 95 -10.22 5.83 12.19
N ASN A 96 -10.41 5.74 13.52
CA ASN A 96 -11.41 6.51 14.25
C ASN A 96 -11.19 8.03 14.15
N ARG A 97 -9.95 8.46 13.98
CA ARG A 97 -9.59 9.88 13.78
C ARG A 97 -9.68 10.32 12.33
N GLY A 98 -10.02 9.41 11.39
CA GLY A 98 -10.20 9.71 9.97
C GLY A 98 -8.88 9.88 9.20
N TYR A 99 -7.78 9.33 9.68
CA TYR A 99 -6.48 9.40 9.00
C TYR A 99 -6.25 8.27 7.99
N LEU A 100 -7.07 7.22 8.01
CA LEU A 100 -6.90 6.07 7.12
C LEU A 100 -8.00 6.01 6.07
N THR A 101 -7.62 5.62 4.87
CA THR A 101 -8.55 5.31 3.78
C THR A 101 -9.09 3.89 3.96
N PRO A 102 -10.42 3.66 3.86
CA PRO A 102 -10.97 2.31 3.80
C PRO A 102 -10.34 1.48 2.68
N LEU A 103 -10.02 0.21 2.96
CA LEU A 103 -9.47 -0.66 1.92
C LEU A 103 -10.47 -0.90 0.76
N ALA A 104 -11.76 -0.74 1.01
CA ALA A 104 -12.79 -0.82 -0.03
C ALA A 104 -12.73 0.31 -1.05
N ASP A 105 -12.09 1.44 -0.72
CA ASP A 105 -11.91 2.57 -1.63
C ASP A 105 -10.64 2.42 -2.49
N LEU A 106 -9.85 1.38 -2.23
CA LEU A 106 -8.71 0.97 -3.02
C LEU A 106 -9.14 -0.17 -3.96
N ASP A 107 -8.56 -0.28 -5.13
CA ASP A 107 -8.89 -1.33 -6.11
C ASP A 107 -8.25 -2.68 -5.72
N ILE A 108 -8.72 -3.24 -4.58
CA ILE A 108 -8.25 -4.53 -4.04
C ILE A 108 -9.39 -5.51 -3.88
N ASP A 109 -9.12 -6.81 -4.05
CA ASP A 109 -10.06 -7.89 -3.83
C ASP A 109 -10.20 -8.20 -2.33
N LEU A 110 -11.17 -7.55 -1.68
CA LEU A 110 -11.45 -7.75 -0.26
C LEU A 110 -12.02 -9.14 0.03
N ASP A 111 -12.72 -9.75 -0.90
CA ASP A 111 -13.26 -11.12 -0.72
C ASP A 111 -12.11 -12.12 -0.69
N GLN A 112 -11.13 -11.98 -1.58
CA GLN A 112 -9.91 -12.77 -1.52
C GLN A 112 -9.16 -12.55 -0.21
N TYR A 113 -8.92 -11.28 0.18
CA TYR A 113 -8.25 -10.96 1.44
C TYR A 113 -8.94 -11.63 2.65
N GLN A 114 -10.27 -11.56 2.74
CA GLN A 114 -11.04 -12.18 3.84
C GLN A 114 -11.03 -13.71 3.79
N ASN A 115 -10.84 -14.32 2.61
CA ASN A 115 -10.70 -15.76 2.47
C ASN A 115 -9.29 -16.27 2.84
N ASP A 116 -8.27 -15.47 2.57
CA ASP A 116 -6.86 -15.83 2.80
C ASP A 116 -6.45 -15.66 4.28
N PHE A 117 -7.11 -14.75 5.00
CA PHE A 117 -6.81 -14.46 6.40
C PHE A 117 -7.94 -14.89 7.33
N SER A 118 -7.59 -15.31 8.55
CA SER A 118 -8.60 -15.64 9.56
C SER A 118 -9.42 -14.40 9.94
N SER A 119 -10.71 -14.60 10.27
CA SER A 119 -11.59 -13.51 10.71
C SER A 119 -11.04 -12.72 11.91
N TYR A 120 -10.22 -13.37 12.75
CA TYR A 120 -9.53 -12.72 13.85
C TYR A 120 -8.51 -11.68 13.33
N LEU A 121 -7.66 -12.05 12.36
CA LEU A 121 -6.66 -11.14 11.79
C LEU A 121 -7.31 -9.98 11.02
N VAL A 122 -8.34 -10.28 10.22
CA VAL A 122 -9.13 -9.25 9.52
C VAL A 122 -9.76 -8.29 10.53
N GLY A 123 -10.32 -8.82 11.62
CA GLY A 123 -10.94 -8.03 12.68
C GLY A 123 -10.00 -7.04 13.38
N LEU A 124 -8.69 -7.33 13.42
CA LEU A 124 -7.70 -6.42 14.03
C LEU A 124 -7.54 -5.09 13.29
N GLY A 125 -7.81 -5.07 11.98
CA GLY A 125 -7.78 -3.86 11.14
C GLY A 125 -9.15 -3.31 10.79
N THR A 126 -10.23 -3.80 11.45
CA THR A 126 -11.63 -3.45 11.16
C THR A 126 -12.20 -2.54 12.23
N VAL A 127 -12.83 -1.45 11.82
CA VAL A 127 -13.56 -0.50 12.69
C VAL A 127 -14.98 -0.34 12.16
N ASP A 128 -15.99 -0.59 12.98
CA ASP A 128 -17.41 -0.50 12.63
C ASP A 128 -17.80 -1.25 11.33
N GLY A 129 -17.15 -2.40 11.08
CA GLY A 129 -17.37 -3.22 9.90
C GLY A 129 -16.61 -2.78 8.65
N VAL A 130 -15.82 -1.73 8.72
CA VAL A 130 -14.98 -1.22 7.62
C VAL A 130 -13.52 -1.64 7.86
N ILE A 131 -12.88 -2.21 6.85
CA ILE A 131 -11.48 -2.65 6.91
C ILE A 131 -10.57 -1.48 6.52
N TYR A 132 -9.65 -1.09 7.41
CA TYR A 132 -8.68 -0.01 7.22
C TYR A 132 -7.24 -0.50 7.16
N GLY A 133 -6.96 -1.71 7.61
CA GLY A 133 -5.61 -2.25 7.65
C GLY A 133 -5.56 -3.75 7.45
N GLY A 134 -4.50 -4.22 6.80
CA GLY A 134 -4.19 -5.62 6.60
C GLY A 134 -3.10 -6.13 7.54
N ALA A 135 -3.22 -7.39 7.97
CA ALA A 135 -2.16 -8.05 8.74
C ALA A 135 -1.02 -8.47 7.79
N ASN A 136 0.22 -8.04 8.10
CA ASN A 136 1.40 -8.47 7.34
C ASN A 136 2.23 -9.52 8.07
N ALA A 137 2.15 -9.55 9.41
CA ALA A 137 2.88 -10.51 10.25
C ALA A 137 2.12 -10.80 11.54
N ALA A 138 2.33 -11.98 12.11
CA ALA A 138 1.80 -12.36 13.40
C ALA A 138 2.95 -12.79 14.33
N ASN A 139 2.98 -12.20 15.52
CA ASN A 139 3.98 -12.51 16.55
C ASN A 139 3.30 -12.97 17.83
N LEU A 140 3.86 -14.00 18.47
CA LEU A 140 3.45 -14.40 19.80
C LEU A 140 4.13 -13.49 20.83
N LYS A 141 3.33 -12.73 21.57
CA LYS A 141 3.78 -11.89 22.68
C LYS A 141 3.21 -12.44 23.99
N SER A 142 3.84 -12.10 25.10
CA SER A 142 3.34 -12.43 26.46
C SER A 142 3.29 -13.93 26.76
N ILE A 143 4.33 -14.66 26.36
CA ILE A 143 4.51 -16.07 26.75
C ILE A 143 5.00 -16.12 28.19
N VAL A 144 4.31 -16.90 29.05
CA VAL A 144 4.76 -17.18 30.39
C VAL A 144 5.65 -18.42 30.36
N TRP A 145 6.92 -18.25 30.67
CA TRP A 145 7.86 -19.33 30.83
C TRP A 145 7.82 -19.81 32.30
N TYR A 146 7.66 -21.10 32.50
CA TYR A 146 7.79 -21.68 33.84
C TYR A 146 8.73 -22.89 33.79
N GLN A 147 9.43 -23.12 34.88
CA GLN A 147 10.26 -24.29 35.07
C GLN A 147 9.52 -25.24 36.02
N PRO A 148 9.20 -26.51 35.60
CA PRO A 148 8.45 -27.45 36.42
C PRO A 148 9.23 -27.95 37.61
#